data_eb8b1b896f8bfbeb2ca56d6ab6630640
#
_entry.id   eb8b1b896f8bfbeb2ca56d6ab6630640
#
_cell.length_a   1.000
_cell.length_b   1.000
_cell.length_c   1.000
_cell.angle_alpha   90.00
_cell.angle_beta   90.00
_cell.angle_gamma   90.00
#
_symmetry.space_group_name_H-M   'P 1'
#
loop_
_entity.id
_entity.type
_entity.pdbx_description
1 polymer ?
#
loop_
_entity_poly.entity_id
_entity_poly.type
_entity_poly.pdbx_seq_one_letter_code
_entity_poly.pdbx_strand_id
1 'polypeptide(L)'
;MATKEKTVWFCTNCGNESPKWMGKCPACGQWNTMVEQTVATGKANRNQSVAASSPGHRPMNLKEIDSSAENRFALGLEEIDRLLGGGIVKGSLVLIGGEPGIGKSTLSLQIPLHSPGLKTLYVSGEESARQVKMRADRLGGDNSNCFIYSETDISNIISQAEALKPDLMVVDSVQTMFSSNIDSSAGSVSQIKEVTAMLLHFAKLSGIPVILIGHITKDGFIAGPKILEHIVDVVLQFEGDNKGSYRLLRSIKNRFGSTSELAVFEMTGTGLREVKNPSEMLIPMHEEGLSGTAICAMLDGLRPFLFEVQALVSSAAYGTPQRSATGFDVRRLNMLLAVLEKRAGFKLNMKDVFLNMAGGLRVTDPACDLAVVCAVLSSNFDFAIPADICFAGEVGLSGEIRPVNQSDRRVTEAARLGFRKIYISSFTTVDNNAAKGIEVVKVADIPSLVRSLFRQ
;
A
#
# COMPACT_ATOMS: atom_id res chain seq x y z
N MET A 1 -16.09 -28.71 38.02
CA MET A 1 -15.34 -27.63 38.71
C MET A 1 -15.47 -26.39 37.88
N ALA A 2 -16.03 -25.31 38.43
CA ALA A 2 -16.27 -24.08 37.69
C ALA A 2 -14.93 -23.46 37.29
N THR A 3 -14.70 -23.27 36.00
CA THR A 3 -13.59 -22.50 35.43
C THR A 3 -13.71 -21.05 35.89
N LYS A 4 -12.71 -20.55 36.60
CA LYS A 4 -12.65 -19.14 37.00
C LYS A 4 -12.34 -18.32 35.73
N GLU A 5 -13.30 -17.58 35.25
CA GLU A 5 -13.12 -16.57 34.24
C GLU A 5 -12.39 -15.36 34.83
N LYS A 6 -11.39 -14.85 34.12
CA LYS A 6 -10.67 -13.62 34.45
C LYS A 6 -10.82 -12.60 33.35
N THR A 7 -11.35 -11.45 33.70
CA THR A 7 -11.43 -10.32 32.78
C THR A 7 -10.07 -9.66 32.64
N VAL A 8 -9.63 -9.45 31.39
CA VAL A 8 -8.38 -8.76 31.03
C VAL A 8 -8.69 -7.71 29.97
N TRP A 9 -8.01 -6.61 30.03
CA TRP A 9 -8.18 -5.49 29.09
C TRP A 9 -7.03 -5.46 28.09
N PHE A 10 -7.36 -5.48 26.80
CA PHE A 10 -6.39 -5.46 25.70
C PHE A 10 -6.42 -4.11 24.97
N CYS A 11 -5.25 -3.57 24.68
CA CYS A 11 -5.15 -2.41 23.83
C CYS A 11 -5.34 -2.81 22.36
N THR A 12 -6.34 -2.26 21.68
CA THR A 12 -6.61 -2.52 20.27
C THR A 12 -5.51 -2.00 19.34
N ASN A 13 -4.69 -1.03 19.79
CA ASN A 13 -3.59 -0.47 19.00
C ASN A 13 -2.27 -1.24 19.11
N CYS A 14 -1.87 -1.69 20.31
CA CYS A 14 -0.58 -2.35 20.53
C CYS A 14 -0.67 -3.73 21.18
N GLY A 15 -1.89 -4.21 21.54
CA GLY A 15 -2.14 -5.48 22.19
C GLY A 15 -1.57 -5.61 23.59
N ASN A 16 -1.21 -4.52 24.25
CA ASN A 16 -0.79 -4.56 25.64
C ASN A 16 -1.94 -5.01 26.54
N GLU A 17 -1.65 -5.95 27.43
CA GLU A 17 -2.61 -6.52 28.36
C GLU A 17 -2.57 -5.79 29.70
N SER A 18 -3.75 -5.53 30.27
CA SER A 18 -3.88 -4.94 31.60
C SER A 18 -4.98 -5.66 32.38
N PRO A 19 -4.77 -5.93 33.68
CA PRO A 19 -5.80 -6.52 34.53
C PRO A 19 -6.93 -5.55 34.87
N LYS A 20 -6.82 -4.28 34.52
CA LYS A 20 -7.81 -3.21 34.77
C LYS A 20 -7.96 -2.32 33.55
N TRP A 21 -9.14 -1.79 33.37
CA TRP A 21 -9.37 -0.76 32.37
C TRP A 21 -8.55 0.50 32.66
N MET A 22 -7.94 1.03 31.62
CA MET A 22 -7.22 2.31 31.68
C MET A 22 -7.60 3.16 30.46
N GLY A 23 -7.94 4.42 30.65
CA GLY A 23 -8.31 5.33 29.56
C GLY A 23 -7.19 5.59 28.58
N LYS A 24 -5.93 5.40 29.01
CA LYS A 24 -4.71 5.52 28.18
C LYS A 24 -3.89 4.25 28.29
N CYS A 25 -3.52 3.66 27.17
CA CYS A 25 -2.65 2.48 27.14
C CYS A 25 -1.24 2.82 27.67
N PRO A 26 -0.70 2.08 28.66
CA PRO A 26 0.61 2.37 29.23
C PRO A 26 1.78 2.05 28.28
N ALA A 27 1.55 1.18 27.29
CA ALA A 27 2.59 0.77 26.36
C ALA A 27 2.71 1.68 25.13
N CYS A 28 1.59 2.06 24.51
CA CYS A 28 1.60 2.89 23.29
C CYS A 28 1.10 4.32 23.48
N GLY A 29 0.59 4.68 24.67
CA GLY A 29 0.13 6.02 25.01
C GLY A 29 -1.17 6.47 24.33
N GLN A 30 -1.86 5.61 23.57
CA GLN A 30 -3.12 5.92 22.91
C GLN A 30 -4.29 5.91 23.90
N TRP A 31 -5.26 6.83 23.69
CA TRP A 31 -6.46 6.95 24.50
C TRP A 31 -7.61 6.09 23.95
N ASN A 32 -8.45 5.57 24.87
CA ASN A 32 -9.68 4.82 24.56
C ASN A 32 -9.46 3.56 23.69
N THR A 33 -8.29 2.93 23.81
CA THR A 33 -7.93 1.72 23.04
C THR A 33 -8.03 0.43 23.84
N MET A 34 -8.45 0.48 25.12
CA MET A 34 -8.54 -0.70 25.99
C MET A 34 -9.94 -1.32 25.89
N VAL A 35 -10.02 -2.56 25.43
CA VAL A 35 -11.25 -3.36 25.26
C VAL A 35 -11.25 -4.54 26.23
N GLU A 36 -12.39 -4.80 26.83
CA GLU A 36 -12.59 -5.90 27.77
C GLU A 36 -12.63 -7.25 27.05
N GLN A 37 -11.89 -8.23 27.55
CA GLN A 37 -11.96 -9.63 27.13
C GLN A 37 -11.96 -10.57 28.33
N THR A 38 -12.84 -11.55 28.29
CA THR A 38 -12.88 -12.62 29.29
C THR A 38 -11.94 -13.74 28.85
N VAL A 39 -10.94 -14.03 29.69
CA VAL A 39 -9.98 -15.12 29.45
C VAL A 39 -10.19 -16.19 30.53
N ALA A 40 -10.48 -17.43 30.11
CA ALA A 40 -10.59 -18.53 31.02
C ALA A 40 -9.21 -18.91 31.59
N THR A 41 -9.06 -18.92 32.90
CA THR A 41 -7.85 -19.37 33.56
C THR A 41 -7.84 -20.91 33.70
N GLY A 42 -7.68 -21.60 32.59
CA GLY A 42 -7.24 -22.98 32.56
C GLY A 42 -5.73 -23.04 32.85
N LYS A 43 -5.32 -23.87 33.80
CA LYS A 43 -3.91 -24.25 33.94
C LYS A 43 -3.51 -24.99 32.66
N ALA A 44 -3.07 -24.29 31.65
CA ALA A 44 -2.29 -24.89 30.57
C ALA A 44 -1.07 -25.52 31.24
N ASN A 45 -0.94 -26.82 31.10
CA ASN A 45 0.23 -27.58 31.51
C ASN A 45 1.45 -27.01 30.74
N ARG A 46 2.15 -26.08 31.36
CA ARG A 46 3.42 -25.50 30.86
C ARG A 46 4.57 -26.52 30.84
N ASN A 47 4.29 -27.80 31.09
CA ASN A 47 5.26 -28.89 31.12
C ASN A 47 5.05 -29.92 30.00
N GLN A 48 4.52 -29.54 28.84
CA GLN A 48 4.96 -30.24 27.65
C GLN A 48 6.21 -29.53 27.16
N SER A 49 7.33 -30.00 27.75
CA SER A 49 8.65 -29.85 27.20
C SER A 49 8.58 -29.93 25.67
N VAL A 50 9.03 -28.87 25.01
CA VAL A 50 9.48 -28.90 23.64
C VAL A 50 10.68 -29.88 23.56
N ALA A 51 10.40 -31.13 23.62
CA ALA A 51 11.30 -32.26 23.39
C ALA A 51 10.73 -33.06 22.22
N ALA A 52 10.53 -32.40 21.11
CA ALA A 52 10.60 -33.05 19.82
C ALA A 52 11.84 -32.44 19.15
N SER A 53 12.94 -33.11 19.34
CA SER A 53 14.17 -32.94 18.57
C SER A 53 13.84 -33.08 17.09
N SER A 54 13.52 -31.97 16.46
CA SER A 54 13.60 -31.87 14.98
C SER A 54 15.08 -32.08 14.64
N PRO A 55 15.45 -33.06 13.81
CA PRO A 55 16.82 -33.24 13.42
C PRO A 55 17.22 -32.04 12.55
N GLY A 56 17.98 -31.08 13.08
CA GLY A 56 18.59 -30.12 12.18
C GLY A 56 18.90 -28.71 12.69
N HIS A 57 18.46 -28.27 13.87
CA HIS A 57 18.81 -26.92 14.31
C HIS A 57 19.93 -26.89 15.35
N ARG A 58 21.16 -27.20 14.92
CA ARG A 58 22.37 -26.83 15.66
C ARG A 58 22.82 -25.42 15.21
N PRO A 59 23.48 -24.66 16.10
CA PRO A 59 24.12 -23.43 15.70
C PRO A 59 25.07 -23.69 14.53
N MET A 60 24.95 -22.90 13.46
CA MET A 60 25.79 -22.99 12.27
C MET A 60 26.65 -21.72 12.17
N ASN A 61 27.88 -21.88 11.68
CA ASN A 61 28.73 -20.74 11.39
C ASN A 61 28.15 -19.98 10.18
N LEU A 62 28.13 -18.65 10.23
CA LEU A 62 27.61 -17.82 9.13
C LEU A 62 28.28 -18.13 7.77
N LYS A 63 29.55 -18.53 7.78
CA LYS A 63 30.31 -18.93 6.59
C LYS A 63 29.85 -20.26 5.97
N GLU A 64 29.17 -21.11 6.75
CA GLU A 64 28.67 -22.42 6.32
C GLU A 64 27.25 -22.32 5.72
N ILE A 65 26.62 -21.13 5.86
CA ILE A 65 25.28 -20.89 5.31
C ILE A 65 25.43 -20.41 3.87
N ASP A 66 24.94 -21.21 2.95
CA ASP A 66 24.89 -20.82 1.53
C ASP A 66 23.82 -19.73 1.34
N SER A 67 24.27 -18.51 1.07
CA SER A 67 23.42 -17.35 0.78
C SER A 67 23.10 -17.20 -0.72
N SER A 68 23.63 -18.07 -1.58
CA SER A 68 23.52 -17.97 -3.03
C SER A 68 22.12 -18.31 -3.57
N ALA A 69 21.23 -18.84 -2.75
CA ALA A 69 19.87 -19.19 -3.14
C ALA A 69 18.85 -18.67 -2.12
N GLU A 70 18.50 -17.38 -2.17
CA GLU A 70 17.16 -17.00 -1.74
C GLU A 70 16.19 -17.79 -2.65
N ASN A 71 15.65 -18.89 -2.12
CA ASN A 71 14.68 -19.73 -2.82
C ASN A 71 13.36 -18.96 -3.00
N ARG A 72 13.32 -18.10 -4.02
CA ARG A 72 12.13 -17.39 -4.45
C ARG A 72 11.50 -18.12 -5.61
N PHE A 73 10.19 -18.01 -5.74
CA PHE A 73 9.48 -18.41 -6.94
C PHE A 73 8.40 -17.38 -7.31
N ALA A 74 8.16 -17.28 -8.61
CA ALA A 74 7.18 -16.34 -9.15
C ALA A 74 5.74 -16.80 -8.86
N LEU A 75 4.87 -15.83 -8.57
CA LEU A 75 3.45 -16.06 -8.34
C LEU A 75 2.60 -15.87 -9.62
N GLY A 76 3.25 -15.65 -10.77
CA GLY A 76 2.58 -15.48 -12.07
C GLY A 76 1.89 -14.14 -12.27
N LEU A 77 2.06 -13.20 -11.35
CA LEU A 77 1.64 -11.81 -11.42
C LEU A 77 2.87 -10.92 -11.29
N GLU A 78 3.29 -10.28 -12.40
CA GLU A 78 4.56 -9.55 -12.47
C GLU A 78 4.65 -8.41 -11.44
N GLU A 79 3.55 -7.69 -11.21
CA GLU A 79 3.51 -6.59 -10.24
C GLU A 79 3.59 -7.10 -8.80
N ILE A 80 3.00 -8.27 -8.49
CA ILE A 80 3.13 -8.91 -7.18
C ILE A 80 4.55 -9.41 -6.97
N ASP A 81 5.11 -10.09 -7.95
CA ASP A 81 6.48 -10.61 -7.89
C ASP A 81 7.47 -9.46 -7.67
N ARG A 82 7.27 -8.33 -8.34
CA ARG A 82 8.06 -7.12 -8.17
C ARG A 82 7.94 -6.55 -6.76
N LEU A 83 6.72 -6.43 -6.20
CA LEU A 83 6.48 -5.99 -4.81
C LEU A 83 7.20 -6.86 -3.79
N LEU A 84 7.27 -8.16 -4.06
CA LEU A 84 7.94 -9.13 -3.20
C LEU A 84 9.48 -9.16 -3.41
N GLY A 85 10.00 -8.38 -4.37
CA GLY A 85 11.44 -8.32 -4.68
C GLY A 85 11.91 -9.44 -5.62
N GLY A 86 11.04 -9.87 -6.54
CA GLY A 86 11.29 -10.90 -7.54
C GLY A 86 10.62 -12.26 -7.25
N GLY A 87 9.58 -12.27 -6.42
CA GLY A 87 8.80 -13.44 -6.08
C GLY A 87 8.73 -13.74 -4.59
N ILE A 88 7.92 -14.74 -4.21
CA ILE A 88 7.72 -15.11 -2.81
C ILE A 88 8.86 -15.97 -2.28
N VAL A 89 9.34 -15.69 -1.09
CA VAL A 89 10.43 -16.44 -0.43
C VAL A 89 9.86 -17.67 0.27
N LYS A 90 10.51 -18.82 0.11
CA LYS A 90 10.12 -20.06 0.81
C LYS A 90 10.10 -19.86 2.32
N GLY A 91 9.08 -20.38 2.97
CA GLY A 91 8.91 -20.26 4.42
C GLY A 91 8.60 -18.85 4.92
N SER A 92 8.20 -17.93 4.04
CA SER A 92 7.78 -16.58 4.42
C SER A 92 6.30 -16.53 4.78
N LEU A 93 5.95 -15.59 5.66
CA LEU A 93 4.57 -15.24 5.98
C LEU A 93 4.29 -13.83 5.46
N VAL A 94 3.39 -13.72 4.47
CA VAL A 94 3.01 -12.47 3.79
C VAL A 94 1.60 -12.10 4.22
N LEU A 95 1.40 -10.91 4.77
CA LEU A 95 0.08 -10.36 5.09
C LEU A 95 -0.39 -9.42 3.97
N ILE A 96 -1.58 -9.66 3.44
CA ILE A 96 -2.29 -8.73 2.55
C ILE A 96 -3.42 -8.09 3.35
N GLY A 97 -3.25 -6.80 3.67
CA GLY A 97 -4.21 -5.99 4.42
C GLY A 97 -4.98 -5.02 3.53
N GLY A 98 -6.17 -4.56 3.99
CA GLY A 98 -6.96 -3.54 3.29
C GLY A 98 -8.41 -3.53 3.74
N GLU A 99 -9.17 -2.50 3.32
CA GLU A 99 -10.59 -2.37 3.63
C GLU A 99 -11.41 -3.56 3.09
N PRO A 100 -12.55 -3.90 3.73
CA PRO A 100 -13.48 -4.87 3.17
C PRO A 100 -13.93 -4.47 1.75
N GLY A 101 -14.02 -5.46 0.84
CA GLY A 101 -14.46 -5.22 -0.54
C GLY A 101 -13.42 -4.61 -1.49
N ILE A 102 -12.19 -4.32 -1.04
CA ILE A 102 -11.16 -3.68 -1.89
C ILE A 102 -10.54 -4.61 -2.94
N GLY A 103 -10.70 -5.93 -2.80
CA GLY A 103 -10.20 -6.91 -3.78
C GLY A 103 -9.17 -7.91 -3.25
N LYS A 104 -8.89 -7.96 -1.93
CA LYS A 104 -7.91 -8.88 -1.33
C LYS A 104 -8.11 -10.34 -1.71
N SER A 105 -9.31 -10.86 -1.45
CA SER A 105 -9.67 -12.26 -1.76
C SER A 105 -9.68 -12.53 -3.27
N THR A 106 -9.99 -11.52 -4.09
CA THR A 106 -9.90 -11.60 -5.55
C THR A 106 -8.44 -11.79 -5.98
N LEU A 107 -7.54 -10.92 -5.53
CA LEU A 107 -6.12 -11.01 -5.85
C LEU A 107 -5.53 -12.36 -5.39
N SER A 108 -5.82 -12.73 -4.14
CA SER A 108 -5.27 -13.95 -3.55
C SER A 108 -5.73 -15.22 -4.26
N LEU A 109 -6.94 -15.22 -4.83
CA LEU A 109 -7.41 -16.32 -5.65
C LEU A 109 -6.83 -16.26 -7.07
N GLN A 110 -6.56 -15.06 -7.62
CA GLN A 110 -5.92 -14.94 -8.93
C GLN A 110 -4.48 -15.47 -8.95
N ILE A 111 -3.75 -15.41 -7.83
CA ILE A 111 -2.39 -15.95 -7.73
C ILE A 111 -2.33 -17.42 -8.17
N PRO A 112 -3.05 -18.38 -7.56
CA PRO A 112 -3.02 -19.77 -7.99
C PRO A 112 -3.57 -19.98 -9.41
N LEU A 113 -4.52 -19.15 -9.86
CA LEU A 113 -5.09 -19.28 -11.21
C LEU A 113 -4.12 -18.84 -12.32
N HIS A 114 -3.16 -17.96 -12.02
CA HIS A 114 -2.12 -17.51 -12.94
C HIS A 114 -0.79 -18.29 -12.78
N SER A 115 -0.72 -19.19 -11.78
CA SER A 115 0.45 -20.02 -11.49
C SER A 115 0.11 -21.49 -11.49
N PRO A 116 -0.30 -22.08 -12.63
CA PRO A 116 -0.77 -23.47 -12.69
C PRO A 116 0.30 -24.50 -12.32
N GLY A 117 1.58 -24.11 -12.36
CA GLY A 117 2.69 -24.93 -11.90
C GLY A 117 2.82 -25.07 -10.38
N LEU A 118 2.14 -24.20 -9.61
CA LEU A 118 2.20 -24.19 -8.16
C LEU A 118 1.00 -24.92 -7.55
N LYS A 119 1.28 -25.95 -6.75
CA LYS A 119 0.26 -26.62 -5.95
C LYS A 119 -0.13 -25.71 -4.78
N THR A 120 -1.32 -25.14 -4.82
CA THR A 120 -1.77 -24.17 -3.82
C THR A 120 -2.89 -24.74 -2.97
N LEU A 121 -2.79 -24.59 -1.64
CA LEU A 121 -3.87 -24.82 -0.70
C LEU A 121 -4.52 -23.47 -0.37
N TYR A 122 -5.75 -23.26 -0.83
CA TYR A 122 -6.55 -22.09 -0.50
C TYR A 122 -7.53 -22.42 0.62
N VAL A 123 -7.27 -21.87 1.80
CA VAL A 123 -8.11 -22.04 2.98
C VAL A 123 -9.08 -20.86 3.09
N SER A 124 -10.37 -21.16 3.15
CA SER A 124 -11.42 -20.15 3.31
C SER A 124 -12.18 -20.37 4.61
N GLY A 125 -12.20 -19.35 5.48
CA GLY A 125 -12.99 -19.33 6.71
C GLY A 125 -14.31 -18.58 6.58
N GLU A 126 -14.55 -17.89 5.46
CA GLU A 126 -15.76 -17.08 5.24
C GLU A 126 -16.67 -17.67 4.16
N GLU A 127 -16.09 -18.25 3.12
CA GLU A 127 -16.81 -18.75 1.96
C GLU A 127 -16.75 -20.28 1.86
N SER A 128 -17.85 -20.87 1.42
CA SER A 128 -17.87 -22.28 1.09
C SER A 128 -17.04 -22.58 -0.18
N ALA A 129 -16.57 -23.81 -0.34
CA ALA A 129 -15.83 -24.25 -1.52
C ALA A 129 -16.58 -23.96 -2.83
N ARG A 130 -17.93 -24.03 -2.82
CA ARG A 130 -18.76 -23.70 -3.98
C ARG A 130 -18.70 -22.21 -4.34
N GLN A 131 -18.72 -21.33 -3.35
CA GLN A 131 -18.64 -19.87 -3.57
C GLN A 131 -17.27 -19.48 -4.09
N VAL A 132 -16.19 -20.05 -3.52
CA VAL A 132 -14.81 -19.84 -4.02
C VAL A 132 -14.71 -20.35 -5.48
N LYS A 133 -15.28 -21.53 -5.80
CA LYS A 133 -15.31 -22.05 -7.18
C LYS A 133 -16.04 -21.13 -8.14
N MET A 134 -17.22 -20.62 -7.78
CA MET A 134 -17.96 -19.65 -8.62
C MET A 134 -17.13 -18.37 -8.87
N ARG A 135 -16.38 -17.91 -7.88
CA ARG A 135 -15.47 -16.78 -8.04
C ARG A 135 -14.31 -17.14 -8.97
N ALA A 136 -13.67 -18.30 -8.80
CA ALA A 136 -12.59 -18.77 -9.66
C ALA A 136 -13.04 -18.86 -11.13
N ASP A 137 -14.24 -19.38 -11.39
CA ASP A 137 -14.79 -19.50 -12.75
C ASP A 137 -15.00 -18.13 -13.41
N ARG A 138 -15.40 -17.11 -12.64
CA ARG A 138 -15.53 -15.73 -13.12
C ARG A 138 -14.16 -15.09 -13.42
N LEU A 139 -13.15 -15.39 -12.61
CA LEU A 139 -11.80 -14.85 -12.77
C LEU A 139 -11.06 -15.49 -13.97
N GLY A 140 -11.46 -16.70 -14.36
CA GLY A 140 -10.78 -17.46 -15.40
C GLY A 140 -9.43 -18.04 -14.91
N GLY A 141 -8.65 -18.57 -15.85
CA GLY A 141 -7.35 -19.19 -15.54
C GLY A 141 -7.43 -20.69 -15.26
N ASP A 142 -6.27 -21.30 -15.00
CA ASP A 142 -6.16 -22.74 -14.71
C ASP A 142 -6.25 -22.99 -13.20
N ASN A 143 -7.24 -23.76 -12.77
CA ASN A 143 -7.49 -24.10 -11.39
C ASN A 143 -7.12 -25.55 -11.02
N SER A 144 -6.43 -26.27 -11.89
CA SER A 144 -6.12 -27.71 -11.73
C SER A 144 -5.29 -28.02 -10.48
N ASN A 145 -4.43 -27.11 -10.06
CA ASN A 145 -3.54 -27.24 -8.90
C ASN A 145 -3.95 -26.38 -7.70
N CYS A 146 -5.17 -25.81 -7.68
CA CYS A 146 -5.71 -25.05 -6.58
C CYS A 146 -6.68 -25.90 -5.76
N PHE A 147 -6.29 -26.26 -4.54
CA PHE A 147 -7.07 -27.08 -3.61
C PHE A 147 -7.78 -26.18 -2.61
N ILE A 148 -9.11 -26.26 -2.54
CA ILE A 148 -9.94 -25.45 -1.64
C ILE A 148 -10.22 -26.23 -0.37
N TYR A 149 -10.01 -25.59 0.79
CA TYR A 149 -10.33 -26.17 2.10
C TYR A 149 -11.13 -25.15 2.93
N SER A 150 -12.40 -25.45 3.20
CA SER A 150 -13.28 -24.62 4.02
C SER A 150 -13.16 -25.09 5.46
N GLU A 151 -12.31 -24.43 6.26
CA GLU A 151 -11.99 -24.77 7.63
C GLU A 151 -11.54 -23.49 8.40
N THR A 152 -11.76 -23.49 9.71
CA THR A 152 -11.40 -22.38 10.58
C THR A 152 -10.48 -22.79 11.75
N ASP A 153 -10.41 -24.07 12.10
CA ASP A 153 -9.45 -24.57 13.10
C ASP A 153 -8.04 -24.66 12.50
N ILE A 154 -7.12 -23.86 13.04
CA ILE A 154 -5.76 -23.78 12.54
C ILE A 154 -4.99 -25.11 12.65
N SER A 155 -5.30 -25.95 13.65
CA SER A 155 -4.64 -27.24 13.84
C SER A 155 -5.00 -28.21 12.71
N ASN A 156 -6.28 -28.22 12.28
CA ASN A 156 -6.75 -29.01 11.15
C ASN A 156 -6.13 -28.50 9.84
N ILE A 157 -6.04 -27.18 9.67
CA ILE A 157 -5.45 -26.53 8.49
C ILE A 157 -3.99 -26.95 8.34
N ILE A 158 -3.20 -26.84 9.40
CA ILE A 158 -1.77 -27.24 9.41
C ILE A 158 -1.63 -28.74 9.09
N SER A 159 -2.42 -29.60 9.73
CA SER A 159 -2.38 -31.04 9.48
C SER A 159 -2.67 -31.40 8.02
N GLN A 160 -3.65 -30.74 7.40
CA GLN A 160 -3.96 -30.94 5.98
C GLN A 160 -2.88 -30.38 5.06
N ALA A 161 -2.26 -29.25 5.41
CA ALA A 161 -1.14 -28.68 4.67
C ALA A 161 0.09 -29.60 4.72
N GLU A 162 0.39 -30.22 5.86
CA GLU A 162 1.47 -31.20 6.00
C GLU A 162 1.23 -32.48 5.18
N ALA A 163 -0.03 -32.93 5.11
CA ALA A 163 -0.42 -34.09 4.31
C ALA A 163 -0.39 -33.79 2.79
N LEU A 164 -0.92 -32.62 2.38
CA LEU A 164 -1.02 -32.20 0.98
C LEU A 164 0.35 -31.76 0.41
N LYS A 165 1.21 -31.17 1.25
CA LYS A 165 2.51 -30.58 0.87
C LYS A 165 2.36 -29.61 -0.30
N PRO A 166 1.62 -28.50 -0.14
CA PRO A 166 1.48 -27.50 -1.20
C PRO A 166 2.77 -26.68 -1.34
N ASP A 167 2.95 -26.04 -2.49
CA ASP A 167 4.04 -25.09 -2.72
C ASP A 167 3.70 -23.70 -2.12
N LEU A 168 2.40 -23.40 -1.99
CA LEU A 168 1.86 -22.15 -1.44
C LEU A 168 0.61 -22.44 -0.61
N MET A 169 0.44 -21.74 0.52
CA MET A 169 -0.80 -21.73 1.27
C MET A 169 -1.37 -20.31 1.31
N VAL A 170 -2.67 -20.18 1.05
CA VAL A 170 -3.44 -18.92 1.19
C VAL A 170 -4.47 -19.11 2.29
N VAL A 171 -4.58 -18.15 3.23
CA VAL A 171 -5.56 -18.18 4.33
C VAL A 171 -6.44 -16.93 4.28
N ASP A 172 -7.73 -17.11 3.99
CA ASP A 172 -8.73 -16.05 3.81
C ASP A 172 -9.93 -16.25 4.75
N SER A 173 -10.04 -15.52 5.86
CA SER A 173 -9.18 -14.48 6.43
C SER A 173 -8.68 -14.87 7.83
N VAL A 174 -7.62 -14.20 8.33
CA VAL A 174 -7.10 -14.46 9.67
C VAL A 174 -8.13 -14.22 10.79
N GLN A 175 -9.11 -13.36 10.53
CA GLN A 175 -10.15 -13.00 11.52
C GLN A 175 -11.13 -14.16 11.82
N THR A 176 -11.29 -15.07 10.88
CA THR A 176 -12.21 -16.22 11.02
C THR A 176 -11.52 -17.45 11.58
N MET A 177 -10.18 -17.47 11.57
CA MET A 177 -9.41 -18.59 12.11
C MET A 177 -9.38 -18.58 13.63
N PHE A 178 -9.33 -19.77 14.20
CA PHE A 178 -9.19 -19.93 15.64
C PHE A 178 -8.25 -21.08 16.00
N SER A 179 -7.69 -21.00 17.20
CA SER A 179 -6.91 -22.05 17.85
C SER A 179 -7.64 -22.49 19.11
N SER A 180 -7.83 -23.79 19.26
CA SER A 180 -8.37 -24.39 20.49
C SER A 180 -7.43 -24.29 21.70
N ASN A 181 -6.18 -23.83 21.49
CA ASN A 181 -5.19 -23.65 22.55
C ASN A 181 -5.52 -22.49 23.48
N ILE A 182 -6.35 -21.54 23.03
CA ILE A 182 -6.74 -20.36 23.81
C ILE A 182 -8.25 -20.16 23.81
N ASP A 183 -8.76 -19.82 24.97
CA ASP A 183 -10.18 -19.74 25.27
C ASP A 183 -10.70 -18.30 24.99
N SER A 184 -10.63 -17.87 23.72
CA SER A 184 -11.12 -16.57 23.28
C SER A 184 -11.83 -16.67 21.94
N SER A 185 -12.75 -15.75 21.66
CA SER A 185 -13.53 -15.78 20.42
C SER A 185 -12.68 -15.61 19.16
N ALA A 186 -13.04 -16.26 18.06
CA ALA A 186 -12.46 -16.00 16.75
C ALA A 186 -12.51 -14.49 16.43
N GLY A 187 -11.49 -13.98 15.78
CA GLY A 187 -11.35 -12.54 15.48
C GLY A 187 -10.87 -11.68 16.65
N SER A 188 -10.75 -12.22 17.87
CA SER A 188 -10.11 -11.51 18.95
C SER A 188 -8.61 -11.32 18.71
N VAL A 189 -8.02 -10.27 19.31
CA VAL A 189 -6.59 -9.96 19.16
C VAL A 189 -5.70 -11.14 19.60
N SER A 190 -6.08 -11.85 20.68
CA SER A 190 -5.35 -13.02 21.18
C SER A 190 -5.40 -14.18 20.19
N GLN A 191 -6.57 -14.48 19.60
CA GLN A 191 -6.71 -15.52 18.58
C GLN A 191 -5.91 -15.19 17.31
N ILE A 192 -6.03 -13.96 16.82
CA ILE A 192 -5.29 -13.52 15.63
C ILE A 192 -3.77 -13.64 15.85
N LYS A 193 -3.27 -13.27 17.03
CA LYS A 193 -1.84 -13.43 17.38
C LYS A 193 -1.41 -14.89 17.40
N GLU A 194 -2.17 -15.74 18.08
CA GLU A 194 -1.86 -17.16 18.21
C GLU A 194 -1.86 -17.86 16.86
N VAL A 195 -2.93 -17.68 16.08
CA VAL A 195 -3.05 -18.23 14.73
C VAL A 195 -1.88 -17.78 13.85
N THR A 196 -1.55 -16.47 13.88
CA THR A 196 -0.44 -15.93 13.08
C THR A 196 0.91 -16.52 13.52
N ALA A 197 1.12 -16.70 14.83
CA ALA A 197 2.34 -17.32 15.35
C ALA A 197 2.46 -18.79 14.95
N MET A 198 1.36 -19.54 14.98
CA MET A 198 1.31 -20.95 14.51
C MET A 198 1.60 -21.03 13.01
N LEU A 199 1.01 -20.15 12.18
CA LEU A 199 1.28 -20.10 10.74
C LEU A 199 2.72 -19.72 10.42
N LEU A 200 3.30 -18.77 11.16
CA LEU A 200 4.71 -18.42 11.00
C LEU A 200 5.62 -19.60 11.34
N HIS A 201 5.34 -20.29 12.44
CA HIS A 201 6.10 -21.47 12.84
C HIS A 201 6.01 -22.57 11.78
N PHE A 202 4.80 -22.87 11.30
CA PHE A 202 4.57 -23.82 10.22
C PHE A 202 5.35 -23.43 8.97
N ALA A 203 5.26 -22.18 8.52
CA ALA A 203 5.97 -21.71 7.32
C ALA A 203 7.49 -21.90 7.46
N LYS A 204 8.07 -21.50 8.60
CA LYS A 204 9.52 -21.63 8.84
C LYS A 204 10.00 -23.07 8.90
N LEU A 205 9.21 -24.00 9.45
CA LEU A 205 9.58 -25.41 9.54
C LEU A 205 9.39 -26.18 8.23
N SER A 206 8.25 -25.95 7.55
CA SER A 206 7.92 -26.67 6.32
C SER A 206 8.61 -26.09 5.08
N GLY A 207 9.06 -24.83 5.14
CA GLY A 207 9.52 -24.10 3.97
C GLY A 207 8.39 -23.62 3.04
N ILE A 208 7.12 -23.90 3.38
CA ILE A 208 5.96 -23.51 2.58
C ILE A 208 5.60 -22.03 2.91
N PRO A 209 5.61 -21.13 1.92
CA PRO A 209 5.18 -19.75 2.17
C PRO A 209 3.67 -19.69 2.38
N VAL A 210 3.25 -18.72 3.21
CA VAL A 210 1.85 -18.49 3.53
C VAL A 210 1.46 -17.05 3.21
N ILE A 211 0.38 -16.88 2.44
CA ILE A 211 -0.28 -15.59 2.22
C ILE A 211 -1.48 -15.54 3.16
N LEU A 212 -1.48 -14.56 4.05
CA LEU A 212 -2.52 -14.33 5.05
C LEU A 212 -3.32 -13.09 4.68
N ILE A 213 -4.65 -13.21 4.59
CA ILE A 213 -5.53 -12.08 4.33
C ILE A 213 -6.04 -11.50 5.64
N GLY A 214 -5.98 -10.16 5.76
CA GLY A 214 -6.46 -9.43 6.91
C GLY A 214 -7.33 -8.23 6.53
N HIS A 215 -8.35 -7.92 7.35
CA HIS A 215 -9.16 -6.71 7.19
C HIS A 215 -8.59 -5.56 8.01
N ILE A 216 -8.58 -4.34 7.42
CA ILE A 216 -8.22 -3.09 8.10
C ILE A 216 -9.52 -2.37 8.46
N THR A 217 -9.60 -1.77 9.65
CA THR A 217 -10.73 -0.91 10.02
C THR A 217 -10.64 0.45 9.33
N LYS A 218 -11.79 1.18 9.25
CA LYS A 218 -11.90 2.50 8.60
C LYS A 218 -10.92 3.57 9.12
N ASP A 219 -10.37 3.38 10.32
CA ASP A 219 -9.37 4.27 10.90
C ASP A 219 -7.93 3.98 10.40
N GLY A 220 -7.78 3.17 9.34
CA GLY A 220 -6.49 2.82 8.76
C GLY A 220 -5.69 1.81 9.59
N PHE A 221 -6.32 1.23 10.61
CA PHE A 221 -5.72 0.20 11.45
C PHE A 221 -6.30 -1.16 11.05
N ILE A 222 -5.44 -2.14 10.84
CA ILE A 222 -5.86 -3.53 10.77
C ILE A 222 -6.56 -3.85 12.11
N ALA A 223 -7.74 -4.45 12.18
CA ALA A 223 -8.33 -4.92 13.43
C ALA A 223 -7.43 -6.02 14.03
N GLY A 224 -6.69 -5.67 15.07
CA GLY A 224 -5.64 -6.52 15.63
C GLY A 224 -4.24 -6.41 14.99
N PRO A 225 -3.73 -5.26 14.69
CA PRO A 225 -3.03 -5.01 13.41
C PRO A 225 -1.58 -4.56 13.44
N LYS A 226 -1.14 -3.57 14.16
CA LYS A 226 0.30 -3.27 14.33
C LYS A 226 1.06 -4.45 14.94
N ILE A 227 0.36 -5.34 15.59
CA ILE A 227 0.90 -6.57 16.19
C ILE A 227 1.28 -7.57 15.11
N LEU A 228 0.43 -7.76 14.09
CA LEU A 228 0.73 -8.68 12.99
C LEU A 228 1.90 -8.17 12.13
N GLU A 229 2.02 -6.86 11.94
CA GLU A 229 3.15 -6.26 11.23
C GLU A 229 4.50 -6.65 11.83
N HIS A 230 4.57 -6.81 13.16
CA HIS A 230 5.81 -7.24 13.81
C HIS A 230 6.08 -8.74 13.66
N ILE A 231 5.03 -9.56 13.56
CA ILE A 231 5.13 -11.02 13.48
C ILE A 231 5.48 -11.48 12.06
N VAL A 232 4.77 -10.95 11.05
CA VAL A 232 4.91 -11.39 9.64
C VAL A 232 6.20 -10.87 9.01
N ASP A 233 6.65 -11.51 7.93
CA ASP A 233 7.86 -11.12 7.20
C ASP A 233 7.59 -9.98 6.21
N VAL A 234 6.43 -10.00 5.55
CA VAL A 234 6.02 -9.00 4.56
C VAL A 234 4.60 -8.52 4.86
N VAL A 235 4.36 -7.22 4.71
CA VAL A 235 3.03 -6.59 4.79
C VAL A 235 2.77 -5.84 3.49
N LEU A 236 1.76 -6.27 2.76
CA LEU A 236 1.22 -5.60 1.59
C LEU A 236 -0.12 -4.99 1.96
N GLN A 237 -0.32 -3.72 1.66
CA GLN A 237 -1.55 -3.00 1.98
C GLN A 237 -2.24 -2.53 0.71
N PHE A 238 -3.51 -2.88 0.56
CA PHE A 238 -4.38 -2.28 -0.44
C PHE A 238 -4.83 -0.89 0.02
N GLU A 239 -4.69 0.07 -0.89
CA GLU A 239 -5.18 1.44 -0.77
C GLU A 239 -6.07 1.76 -1.98
N GLY A 240 -6.96 2.73 -1.84
CA GLY A 240 -7.82 3.23 -2.91
C GLY A 240 -9.27 3.39 -2.49
N ASP A 241 -10.04 4.10 -3.29
CA ASP A 241 -11.48 4.27 -3.09
C ASP A 241 -12.22 3.06 -3.69
N ASN A 242 -13.16 2.48 -2.93
CA ASN A 242 -14.06 1.42 -3.41
C ASN A 242 -14.92 1.84 -4.61
N LYS A 243 -15.03 3.13 -4.88
CA LYS A 243 -15.76 3.71 -6.03
C LYS A 243 -14.85 3.92 -7.25
N GLY A 244 -13.53 3.96 -7.08
CA GLY A 244 -12.57 4.10 -8.16
C GLY A 244 -12.29 2.78 -8.87
N SER A 245 -11.88 2.84 -10.13
CA SER A 245 -11.51 1.65 -10.92
C SER A 245 -10.15 1.08 -10.53
N TYR A 246 -9.29 1.87 -9.87
CA TYR A 246 -7.92 1.49 -9.56
C TYR A 246 -7.74 1.10 -8.11
N ARG A 247 -6.81 0.16 -7.89
CA ARG A 247 -6.37 -0.32 -6.58
C ARG A 247 -4.87 -0.23 -6.51
N LEU A 248 -4.37 0.35 -5.44
CA LEU A 248 -2.94 0.45 -5.16
C LEU A 248 -2.59 -0.63 -4.14
N LEU A 249 -1.54 -1.38 -4.40
CA LEU A 249 -0.99 -2.33 -3.43
C LEU A 249 0.43 -1.89 -3.08
N ARG A 250 0.62 -1.53 -1.82
CA ARG A 250 1.88 -0.97 -1.31
C ARG A 250 2.59 -1.95 -0.39
N SER A 251 3.91 -2.03 -0.49
CA SER A 251 4.74 -2.73 0.47
C SER A 251 4.99 -1.85 1.70
N ILE A 252 4.38 -2.19 2.84
CA ILE A 252 4.56 -1.47 4.12
C ILE A 252 5.75 -2.01 4.89
N LYS A 253 5.96 -3.32 4.79
CA LYS A 253 7.09 -4.03 5.40
C LYS A 253 7.54 -5.15 4.46
N ASN A 254 8.84 -5.27 4.25
CA ASN A 254 9.43 -6.37 3.49
C ASN A 254 10.82 -6.69 4.02
N ARG A 255 10.99 -7.86 4.66
CA ARG A 255 12.29 -8.31 5.16
C ARG A 255 13.23 -8.80 4.05
N PHE A 256 12.69 -9.04 2.87
CA PHE A 256 13.38 -9.68 1.74
C PHE A 256 13.57 -8.73 0.56
N GLY A 257 13.09 -7.49 0.65
CA GLY A 257 13.14 -6.53 -0.43
C GLY A 257 12.83 -5.12 0.00
N SER A 258 12.60 -4.24 -0.99
CA SER A 258 12.28 -2.83 -0.76
C SER A 258 10.86 -2.67 -0.21
N THR A 259 10.67 -1.74 0.72
CA THR A 259 9.35 -1.25 1.14
C THR A 259 8.87 -0.06 0.31
N SER A 260 9.69 0.38 -0.65
CA SER A 260 9.39 1.53 -1.51
C SER A 260 8.78 1.11 -2.85
N GLU A 261 8.05 -0.01 -2.89
CA GLU A 261 7.44 -0.54 -4.09
C GLU A 261 5.91 -0.43 -4.03
N LEU A 262 5.33 -0.07 -5.17
CA LEU A 262 3.90 0.09 -5.38
C LEU A 262 3.46 -0.66 -6.64
N ALA A 263 2.39 -1.44 -6.55
CA ALA A 263 1.70 -2.01 -7.69
C ALA A 263 0.35 -1.34 -7.90
N VAL A 264 -0.04 -1.17 -9.16
CA VAL A 264 -1.34 -0.60 -9.55
C VAL A 264 -2.13 -1.69 -10.26
N PHE A 265 -3.37 -1.86 -9.83
CA PHE A 265 -4.32 -2.77 -10.44
C PHE A 265 -5.57 -2.02 -10.87
N GLU A 266 -6.17 -2.46 -11.96
CA GLU A 266 -7.50 -2.04 -12.37
C GLU A 266 -8.52 -3.11 -12.00
N MET A 267 -9.61 -2.70 -11.36
CA MET A 267 -10.73 -3.59 -11.07
C MET A 267 -11.60 -3.73 -12.30
N THR A 268 -11.70 -4.94 -12.82
CA THR A 268 -12.53 -5.29 -13.99
C THR A 268 -13.64 -6.27 -13.61
N GLY A 269 -14.54 -6.57 -14.52
CA GLY A 269 -15.58 -7.59 -14.32
C GLY A 269 -14.99 -9.00 -14.13
N THR A 270 -13.80 -9.26 -14.65
CA THR A 270 -13.08 -10.54 -14.56
C THR A 270 -11.97 -10.56 -13.51
N GLY A 271 -11.90 -9.57 -12.64
CA GLY A 271 -10.91 -9.50 -11.55
C GLY A 271 -9.99 -8.29 -11.61
N LEU A 272 -8.83 -8.41 -10.98
CA LEU A 272 -7.80 -7.38 -10.94
C LEU A 272 -6.82 -7.58 -12.10
N ARG A 273 -6.68 -6.56 -12.92
CA ARG A 273 -5.71 -6.49 -14.02
C ARG A 273 -4.51 -5.66 -13.59
N GLU A 274 -3.31 -6.18 -13.78
CA GLU A 274 -2.07 -5.45 -13.53
C GLU A 274 -1.91 -4.27 -14.48
N VAL A 275 -1.54 -3.11 -13.94
CA VAL A 275 -1.25 -1.90 -14.71
C VAL A 275 0.26 -1.72 -14.78
N LYS A 276 0.86 -2.17 -15.88
CA LYS A 276 2.32 -2.10 -16.09
C LYS A 276 2.81 -0.65 -16.21
N ASN A 277 1.99 0.22 -16.76
CA ASN A 277 2.30 1.64 -16.93
C ASN A 277 1.19 2.54 -16.37
N PRO A 278 1.21 2.84 -15.06
CA PRO A 278 0.19 3.68 -14.45
C PRO A 278 0.10 5.08 -15.07
N SER A 279 1.21 5.63 -15.55
CA SER A 279 1.25 6.97 -16.13
C SER A 279 0.35 7.11 -17.35
N GLU A 280 0.29 6.10 -18.23
CA GLU A 280 -0.57 6.13 -19.43
C GLU A 280 -2.06 6.25 -19.08
N MET A 281 -2.46 5.81 -17.92
CA MET A 281 -3.85 5.82 -17.47
C MET A 281 -4.19 7.08 -16.65
N LEU A 282 -3.18 7.67 -15.99
CA LEU A 282 -3.32 8.82 -15.11
C LEU A 282 -3.09 10.16 -15.83
N ILE A 283 -2.69 10.09 -17.08
CA ILE A 283 -2.54 11.24 -17.98
C ILE A 283 -3.67 11.14 -19.01
N PRO A 284 -4.75 11.92 -18.89
CA PRO A 284 -5.81 11.93 -19.89
C PRO A 284 -5.26 12.49 -21.21
N MET A 285 -5.56 11.84 -22.32
CA MET A 285 -5.32 12.41 -23.65
C MET A 285 -6.41 13.44 -23.93
N HIS A 286 -6.14 14.71 -23.69
CA HIS A 286 -6.99 15.80 -24.13
C HIS A 286 -6.51 16.27 -25.50
N GLU A 287 -7.40 16.28 -26.50
CA GLU A 287 -7.12 16.82 -27.83
C GLU A 287 -6.96 18.35 -27.80
N GLU A 288 -7.59 19.02 -26.81
CA GLU A 288 -7.50 20.47 -26.58
C GLU A 288 -6.91 20.74 -25.19
N GLY A 289 -6.00 21.72 -25.12
CA GLY A 289 -5.43 22.16 -23.85
C GLY A 289 -6.50 22.77 -22.95
N LEU A 290 -6.70 22.21 -21.76
CA LEU A 290 -7.60 22.71 -20.74
C LEU A 290 -6.83 23.57 -19.74
N SER A 291 -7.40 24.73 -19.37
CA SER A 291 -6.86 25.52 -18.27
C SER A 291 -7.10 24.82 -16.93
N GLY A 292 -6.21 25.04 -15.97
CA GLY A 292 -6.30 24.42 -14.66
C GLY A 292 -5.71 23.02 -14.55
N THR A 293 -5.00 22.55 -15.56
CA THR A 293 -4.33 21.24 -15.54
C THR A 293 -2.82 21.38 -15.60
N ALA A 294 -2.10 20.47 -14.91
CA ALA A 294 -0.66 20.34 -14.97
C ALA A 294 -0.23 18.89 -14.71
N ILE A 295 0.81 18.41 -15.39
CA ILE A 295 1.30 17.05 -15.21
C ILE A 295 2.44 17.04 -14.17
N CYS A 296 2.27 16.24 -13.14
CA CYS A 296 3.28 16.03 -12.10
C CYS A 296 4.11 14.78 -12.40
N ALA A 297 5.44 14.88 -12.34
CA ALA A 297 6.34 13.73 -12.34
C ALA A 297 6.72 13.41 -10.89
N MET A 298 5.98 12.49 -10.26
CA MET A 298 6.20 12.08 -8.88
C MET A 298 6.95 10.76 -8.77
N LEU A 299 7.43 10.49 -7.55
CA LEU A 299 7.93 9.20 -7.11
C LEU A 299 7.05 8.67 -5.99
N ASP A 300 6.65 7.42 -6.11
CA ASP A 300 6.15 6.68 -4.98
C ASP A 300 7.12 5.53 -4.70
N GLY A 301 7.83 5.66 -3.59
CA GLY A 301 8.98 4.83 -3.32
C GLY A 301 10.10 5.01 -4.36
N LEU A 302 10.37 3.97 -5.12
CA LEU A 302 11.37 3.98 -6.21
C LEU A 302 10.75 4.06 -7.61
N ARG A 303 9.42 3.99 -7.71
CA ARG A 303 8.71 3.99 -9.00
C ARG A 303 8.33 5.42 -9.40
N PRO A 304 8.89 5.93 -10.51
CA PRO A 304 8.41 7.17 -11.08
C PRO A 304 7.10 6.93 -11.84
N PHE A 305 6.18 7.87 -11.76
CA PHE A 305 5.01 7.94 -12.61
C PHE A 305 4.48 9.36 -12.73
N LEU A 306 3.80 9.63 -13.83
CA LEU A 306 3.22 10.92 -14.12
C LEU A 306 1.71 10.85 -13.98
N PHE A 307 1.11 11.93 -13.50
CA PHE A 307 -0.34 12.05 -13.36
C PHE A 307 -0.78 13.52 -13.48
N GLU A 308 -2.05 13.70 -13.81
CA GLU A 308 -2.64 15.02 -13.93
C GLU A 308 -3.07 15.57 -12.56
N VAL A 309 -2.69 16.81 -12.32
CA VAL A 309 -3.17 17.68 -11.24
C VAL A 309 -4.18 18.65 -11.83
N GLN A 310 -5.39 18.67 -11.30
CA GLN A 310 -6.47 19.55 -11.74
C GLN A 310 -6.77 20.59 -10.66
N ALA A 311 -6.85 21.87 -11.04
CA ALA A 311 -7.23 22.96 -10.16
C ALA A 311 -8.34 23.80 -10.79
N LEU A 312 -9.30 24.21 -9.96
CA LEU A 312 -10.31 25.20 -10.34
C LEU A 312 -10.21 26.39 -9.39
N VAL A 313 -9.98 27.56 -9.96
CA VAL A 313 -9.91 28.84 -9.22
C VAL A 313 -11.05 29.74 -9.69
N SER A 314 -11.94 30.09 -8.76
CA SER A 314 -13.07 30.96 -9.03
C SER A 314 -13.18 32.09 -8.02
N SER A 315 -13.99 33.12 -8.28
CA SER A 315 -14.27 34.14 -7.28
C SER A 315 -15.16 33.58 -6.18
N ALA A 316 -14.82 33.87 -4.90
CA ALA A 316 -15.60 33.41 -3.77
C ALA A 316 -17.02 34.02 -3.79
N ALA A 317 -18.04 33.17 -3.93
CA ALA A 317 -19.44 33.58 -4.05
C ALA A 317 -20.04 34.09 -2.73
N TYR A 318 -19.53 33.60 -1.60
CA TYR A 318 -20.12 33.82 -0.27
C TYR A 318 -19.23 34.64 0.69
N GLY A 319 -18.25 35.36 0.17
CA GLY A 319 -17.37 36.20 0.99
C GLY A 319 -16.30 35.45 1.81
N THR A 320 -16.46 34.15 2.03
CA THR A 320 -15.46 33.30 2.68
C THR A 320 -14.92 32.29 1.64
N PRO A 321 -13.62 32.38 1.29
CA PRO A 321 -13.01 31.49 0.30
C PRO A 321 -13.06 30.03 0.72
N GLN A 322 -13.52 29.16 -0.16
CA GLN A 322 -13.52 27.73 0.02
C GLN A 322 -12.23 27.12 -0.55
N ARG A 323 -11.62 26.22 0.21
CA ARG A 323 -10.42 25.49 -0.23
C ARG A 323 -10.59 24.01 0.06
N SER A 324 -10.61 23.23 -1.00
CA SER A 324 -10.80 21.78 -0.94
C SER A 324 -9.78 21.08 -1.81
N ALA A 325 -9.31 19.93 -1.36
CA ALA A 325 -8.40 19.09 -2.11
C ALA A 325 -8.78 17.62 -1.98
N THR A 326 -8.77 16.92 -3.11
CA THR A 326 -8.90 15.46 -3.18
C THR A 326 -7.54 14.89 -3.52
N GLY A 327 -7.03 13.98 -2.69
CA GLY A 327 -5.74 13.33 -2.91
C GLY A 327 -4.50 14.15 -2.50
N PHE A 328 -4.67 15.39 -2.03
CA PHE A 328 -3.60 16.29 -1.58
C PHE A 328 -3.91 16.88 -0.20
N ASP A 329 -2.89 17.18 0.60
CA ASP A 329 -3.08 17.78 1.92
C ASP A 329 -3.55 19.24 1.80
N VAL A 330 -4.73 19.56 2.37
CA VAL A 330 -5.33 20.91 2.32
C VAL A 330 -4.47 21.95 3.04
N ARG A 331 -3.71 21.57 4.09
CA ARG A 331 -2.81 22.48 4.80
C ARG A 331 -1.63 22.84 3.89
N ARG A 332 -1.11 21.87 3.14
CA ARG A 332 -0.06 22.10 2.13
C ARG A 332 -0.58 23.01 1.01
N LEU A 333 -1.78 22.77 0.48
CA LEU A 333 -2.42 23.66 -0.49
C LEU A 333 -2.51 25.11 0.04
N ASN A 334 -3.01 25.30 1.25
CA ASN A 334 -3.13 26.63 1.87
C ASN A 334 -1.77 27.33 1.98
N MET A 335 -0.72 26.59 2.30
CA MET A 335 0.63 27.12 2.36
C MET A 335 1.11 27.58 0.98
N LEU A 336 0.92 26.76 -0.08
CA LEU A 336 1.28 27.12 -1.44
C LEU A 336 0.53 28.37 -1.92
N LEU A 337 -0.77 28.49 -1.63
CA LEU A 337 -1.56 29.68 -1.94
C LEU A 337 -1.01 30.93 -1.24
N ALA A 338 -0.64 30.83 0.05
CA ALA A 338 -0.04 31.94 0.78
C ALA A 338 1.33 32.36 0.22
N VAL A 339 2.13 31.39 -0.28
CA VAL A 339 3.40 31.67 -0.97
C VAL A 339 3.12 32.42 -2.29
N LEU A 340 2.17 31.96 -3.09
CA LEU A 340 1.77 32.65 -4.34
C LEU A 340 1.33 34.09 -4.09
N GLU A 341 0.55 34.34 -3.04
CA GLU A 341 0.13 35.69 -2.67
C GLU A 341 1.29 36.58 -2.23
N LYS A 342 2.07 36.10 -1.25
CA LYS A 342 3.07 36.91 -0.59
C LYS A 342 4.34 37.12 -1.41
N ARG A 343 4.75 36.11 -2.20
CA ARG A 343 6.04 36.11 -2.92
C ARG A 343 5.91 36.39 -4.40
N ALA A 344 4.76 36.09 -4.99
CA ALA A 344 4.53 36.31 -6.42
C ALA A 344 3.44 37.35 -6.72
N GLY A 345 2.76 37.88 -5.69
CA GLY A 345 1.82 38.99 -5.81
C GLY A 345 0.44 38.61 -6.37
N PHE A 346 0.08 37.32 -6.40
CA PHE A 346 -1.22 36.88 -6.89
C PHE A 346 -2.32 37.13 -5.85
N LYS A 347 -3.48 37.61 -6.31
CA LYS A 347 -4.64 37.88 -5.44
C LYS A 347 -5.53 36.64 -5.35
N LEU A 348 -5.17 35.71 -4.46
CA LEU A 348 -5.89 34.45 -4.25
C LEU A 348 -6.69 34.41 -2.94
N ASN A 349 -6.57 35.45 -2.10
CA ASN A 349 -7.23 35.55 -0.79
C ASN A 349 -8.76 35.54 -0.87
N MET A 350 -9.34 36.04 -1.97
CA MET A 350 -10.79 36.06 -2.22
C MET A 350 -11.22 35.09 -3.33
N LYS A 351 -10.45 34.04 -3.51
CA LYS A 351 -10.73 33.02 -4.53
C LYS A 351 -11.03 31.65 -3.87
N ASP A 352 -12.06 30.99 -4.37
CA ASP A 352 -12.27 29.57 -4.12
C ASP A 352 -11.24 28.77 -4.89
N VAL A 353 -10.67 27.73 -4.26
CA VAL A 353 -9.68 26.85 -4.90
C VAL A 353 -10.04 25.41 -4.61
N PHE A 354 -10.31 24.67 -5.68
CA PHE A 354 -10.58 23.24 -5.65
C PHE A 354 -9.43 22.51 -6.36
N LEU A 355 -8.89 21.48 -5.72
CA LEU A 355 -7.78 20.70 -6.23
C LEU A 355 -8.17 19.22 -6.29
N ASN A 356 -7.81 18.55 -7.38
CA ASN A 356 -8.07 17.13 -7.55
C ASN A 356 -6.85 16.44 -8.17
N MET A 357 -6.43 15.32 -7.56
CA MET A 357 -5.41 14.44 -8.14
C MET A 357 -6.08 13.37 -8.97
N ALA A 358 -5.70 13.24 -10.24
CA ALA A 358 -6.27 12.24 -11.14
C ALA A 358 -6.16 10.83 -10.57
N GLY A 359 -7.16 9.98 -10.84
CA GLY A 359 -7.20 8.60 -10.38
C GLY A 359 -7.42 8.40 -8.88
N GLY A 360 -7.74 9.47 -8.11
CA GLY A 360 -7.94 9.38 -6.66
C GLY A 360 -6.65 9.09 -5.87
N LEU A 361 -5.49 9.38 -6.46
CA LEU A 361 -4.18 9.19 -5.84
C LEU A 361 -4.03 10.05 -4.58
N ARG A 362 -3.52 9.46 -3.51
CA ARG A 362 -3.08 10.23 -2.35
C ARG A 362 -1.60 10.57 -2.50
N VAL A 363 -1.32 11.86 -2.69
CA VAL A 363 0.02 12.37 -2.99
C VAL A 363 0.68 12.89 -1.72
N THR A 364 1.88 12.36 -1.43
CA THR A 364 2.72 12.78 -0.30
C THR A 364 4.09 13.28 -0.75
N ASP A 365 4.44 13.12 -2.04
CA ASP A 365 5.70 13.56 -2.61
C ASP A 365 5.74 15.10 -2.75
N PRO A 366 6.70 15.80 -2.09
CA PRO A 366 6.82 17.25 -2.22
C PRO A 366 7.09 17.74 -3.64
N ALA A 367 7.57 16.88 -4.54
CA ALA A 367 7.76 17.22 -5.94
C ALA A 367 6.49 17.71 -6.65
N CYS A 368 5.32 17.36 -6.11
CA CYS A 368 4.02 17.76 -6.66
C CYS A 368 3.67 19.24 -6.42
N ASP A 369 4.33 19.92 -5.51
CA ASP A 369 4.05 21.33 -5.22
C ASP A 369 4.13 22.20 -6.48
N LEU A 370 5.15 21.95 -7.32
CA LEU A 370 5.35 22.74 -8.53
C LEU A 370 4.20 22.55 -9.53
N ALA A 371 3.72 21.31 -9.70
CA ALA A 371 2.57 21.01 -10.54
C ALA A 371 1.27 21.62 -9.99
N VAL A 372 1.07 21.57 -8.65
CA VAL A 372 -0.08 22.19 -7.98
C VAL A 372 -0.08 23.70 -8.21
N VAL A 373 1.07 24.36 -8.03
CA VAL A 373 1.23 25.80 -8.30
C VAL A 373 0.91 26.11 -9.77
N CYS A 374 1.43 25.32 -10.70
CA CYS A 374 1.17 25.51 -12.13
C CYS A 374 -0.31 25.32 -12.48
N ALA A 375 -0.99 24.30 -11.95
CA ALA A 375 -2.41 24.06 -12.18
C ALA A 375 -3.27 25.21 -11.61
N VAL A 376 -2.96 25.69 -10.40
CA VAL A 376 -3.65 26.86 -9.78
C VAL A 376 -3.46 28.11 -10.61
N LEU A 377 -2.25 28.40 -11.07
CA LEU A 377 -1.96 29.57 -11.91
C LEU A 377 -2.60 29.45 -13.29
N SER A 378 -2.56 28.28 -13.91
CA SER A 378 -3.22 27.97 -15.18
C SER A 378 -4.72 28.28 -15.09
N SER A 379 -5.41 27.77 -14.06
CA SER A 379 -6.82 28.09 -13.82
C SER A 379 -7.07 29.57 -13.53
N ASN A 380 -6.20 30.21 -12.74
CA ASN A 380 -6.37 31.62 -12.38
C ASN A 380 -6.20 32.58 -13.58
N PHE A 381 -5.35 32.22 -14.54
CA PHE A 381 -5.11 32.98 -15.77
C PHE A 381 -5.99 32.55 -16.95
N ASP A 382 -6.74 31.45 -16.78
CA ASP A 382 -7.43 30.76 -17.87
C ASP A 382 -6.48 30.43 -19.05
N PHE A 383 -5.30 29.95 -18.72
CA PHE A 383 -4.23 29.63 -19.66
C PHE A 383 -3.93 28.13 -19.64
N ALA A 384 -4.11 27.47 -20.78
CA ALA A 384 -3.80 26.07 -20.94
C ALA A 384 -2.28 25.82 -21.01
N ILE A 385 -1.76 25.00 -20.09
CA ILE A 385 -0.37 24.54 -20.17
C ILE A 385 -0.29 23.46 -21.25
N PRO A 386 0.72 23.51 -22.14
CA PRO A 386 0.90 22.47 -23.15
C PRO A 386 1.00 21.07 -22.53
N ALA A 387 0.29 20.10 -23.13
CA ALA A 387 0.16 18.73 -22.59
C ALA A 387 1.49 17.95 -22.59
N ASP A 388 2.49 18.41 -23.30
CA ASP A 388 3.84 17.81 -23.41
C ASP A 388 4.83 18.39 -22.38
N ILE A 389 4.33 19.10 -21.36
CA ILE A 389 5.12 19.71 -20.29
C ILE A 389 4.76 19.05 -18.97
N CYS A 390 5.77 18.68 -18.16
CA CYS A 390 5.57 18.18 -16.80
C CYS A 390 6.47 18.90 -15.78
N PHE A 391 6.17 18.68 -14.49
CA PHE A 391 6.74 19.43 -13.39
C PHE A 391 7.22 18.51 -12.28
N ALA A 392 8.38 18.82 -11.66
CA ALA A 392 8.86 18.16 -10.44
C ALA A 392 9.71 19.13 -9.61
N GLY A 393 9.17 19.59 -8.48
CA GLY A 393 9.89 20.49 -7.58
C GLY A 393 9.10 20.78 -6.32
N GLU A 394 9.81 20.93 -5.20
CA GLU A 394 9.22 21.38 -3.94
C GLU A 394 9.22 22.91 -3.91
N VAL A 395 8.16 23.50 -3.40
CA VAL A 395 8.04 24.96 -3.21
C VAL A 395 8.26 25.33 -1.75
N GLY A 396 9.31 26.12 -1.49
CA GLY A 396 9.61 26.62 -0.17
C GLY A 396 8.81 27.87 0.20
N LEU A 397 8.79 28.21 1.50
CA LEU A 397 8.03 29.36 2.03
C LEU A 397 8.54 30.72 1.53
N SER A 398 9.77 30.80 1.05
CA SER A 398 10.33 32.01 0.44
C SER A 398 10.00 32.14 -1.03
N GLY A 399 9.29 31.15 -1.63
CA GLY A 399 8.96 31.08 -3.05
C GLY A 399 10.05 30.48 -3.92
N GLU A 400 11.13 29.95 -3.30
CA GLU A 400 12.16 29.20 -3.99
C GLU A 400 11.66 27.81 -4.42
N ILE A 401 12.20 27.30 -5.53
CA ILE A 401 11.94 25.94 -6.01
C ILE A 401 13.13 25.06 -5.60
N ARG A 402 12.87 24.12 -4.69
CA ARG A 402 13.85 23.22 -4.10
C ARG A 402 14.04 21.96 -4.93
N PRO A 403 15.26 21.40 -4.93
CA PRO A 403 15.50 20.11 -5.55
C PRO A 403 14.74 19.00 -4.84
N VAL A 404 14.33 17.99 -5.61
CA VAL A 404 13.66 16.78 -5.11
C VAL A 404 14.51 15.56 -5.36
N ASN A 405 14.29 14.52 -4.57
CA ASN A 405 15.07 13.29 -4.65
C ASN A 405 14.85 12.56 -6.00
N GLN A 406 15.89 11.87 -6.46
CA GLN A 406 15.88 10.98 -7.63
C GLN A 406 15.36 11.66 -8.91
N SER A 407 15.79 12.88 -9.14
CA SER A 407 15.37 13.69 -10.31
C SER A 407 15.67 13.00 -11.63
N ASP A 408 16.79 12.25 -11.75
CA ASP A 408 17.11 11.47 -12.95
C ASP A 408 16.03 10.47 -13.33
N ARG A 409 15.45 9.76 -12.35
CA ARG A 409 14.36 8.81 -12.61
C ARG A 409 13.09 9.50 -13.09
N ARG A 410 12.76 10.67 -12.53
CA ARG A 410 11.60 11.49 -12.95
C ARG A 410 11.77 11.96 -14.39
N VAL A 411 12.96 12.47 -14.71
CA VAL A 411 13.31 12.96 -16.05
C VAL A 411 13.29 11.82 -17.06
N THR A 412 13.90 10.67 -16.73
CA THR A 412 13.91 9.49 -17.61
C THR A 412 12.50 8.98 -17.88
N GLU A 413 11.63 8.94 -16.87
CA GLU A 413 10.23 8.50 -17.05
C GLU A 413 9.44 9.49 -17.89
N ALA A 414 9.61 10.80 -17.68
CA ALA A 414 8.99 11.83 -18.50
C ALA A 414 9.43 11.72 -19.96
N ALA A 415 10.73 11.53 -20.22
CA ALA A 415 11.28 11.31 -21.57
C ALA A 415 10.70 10.04 -22.21
N ARG A 416 10.62 8.93 -21.45
CA ARG A 416 10.06 7.65 -21.90
C ARG A 416 8.60 7.78 -22.35
N LEU A 417 7.83 8.62 -21.64
CA LEU A 417 6.41 8.89 -21.94
C LEU A 417 6.20 9.93 -23.04
N GLY A 418 7.29 10.46 -23.65
CA GLY A 418 7.22 11.38 -24.77
C GLY A 418 7.01 12.85 -24.40
N PHE A 419 7.19 13.23 -23.12
CA PHE A 419 7.17 14.63 -22.73
C PHE A 419 8.33 15.40 -23.36
N ARG A 420 8.03 16.59 -23.87
CA ARG A 420 9.03 17.44 -24.51
C ARG A 420 9.82 18.26 -23.50
N LYS A 421 9.18 18.70 -22.40
CA LYS A 421 9.81 19.53 -21.37
C LYS A 421 9.46 19.05 -19.97
N ILE A 422 10.45 19.16 -19.07
CA ILE A 422 10.24 19.02 -17.62
C ILE A 422 10.80 20.22 -16.88
N TYR A 423 10.00 20.84 -16.02
CA TYR A 423 10.41 21.93 -15.14
C TYR A 423 10.88 21.38 -13.80
N ILE A 424 12.11 21.73 -13.41
CA ILE A 424 12.73 21.30 -12.15
C ILE A 424 13.46 22.47 -11.48
N SER A 425 13.88 22.25 -10.22
CA SER A 425 14.70 23.23 -9.51
C SER A 425 16.04 23.52 -10.23
N SER A 426 16.44 24.79 -10.23
CA SER A 426 17.76 25.21 -10.76
C SER A 426 18.94 24.61 -10.00
N PHE A 427 18.72 24.19 -8.76
CA PHE A 427 19.71 23.55 -7.91
C PHE A 427 19.81 22.02 -8.09
N THR A 428 19.00 21.47 -9.01
CA THR A 428 19.02 20.05 -9.34
C THR A 428 20.11 19.77 -10.39
N THR A 429 20.95 18.78 -10.14
CA THR A 429 21.82 18.17 -11.15
C THR A 429 21.10 16.99 -11.76
N VAL A 430 21.08 16.89 -13.09
CA VAL A 430 20.53 15.77 -13.85
C VAL A 430 21.61 15.22 -14.74
N ASP A 431 21.74 13.88 -14.79
CA ASP A 431 22.66 13.19 -15.68
C ASP A 431 22.22 13.43 -17.15
N ASN A 432 23.19 13.65 -18.01
CA ASN A 432 22.96 13.86 -19.45
C ASN A 432 22.24 12.67 -20.10
N ASN A 433 22.47 11.45 -19.61
CA ASN A 433 21.76 10.27 -20.10
C ASN A 433 20.29 10.26 -19.68
N ALA A 434 19.96 10.74 -18.49
CA ALA A 434 18.60 10.86 -18.00
C ALA A 434 17.81 11.93 -18.76
N ALA A 435 18.49 12.99 -19.22
CA ALA A 435 17.90 14.11 -19.97
C ALA A 435 17.80 13.83 -21.49
N LYS A 436 18.17 12.63 -21.96
CA LYS A 436 18.14 12.32 -23.38
C LYS A 436 16.70 12.31 -23.92
N GLY A 437 16.41 13.18 -24.89
CA GLY A 437 15.10 13.25 -25.54
C GLY A 437 14.08 14.16 -24.85
N ILE A 438 14.47 14.88 -23.79
CA ILE A 438 13.60 15.84 -23.08
C ILE A 438 14.38 17.13 -22.77
N GLU A 439 13.73 18.28 -22.89
CA GLU A 439 14.27 19.57 -22.47
C GLU A 439 14.08 19.75 -20.96
N VAL A 440 15.18 19.90 -20.22
CA VAL A 440 15.16 20.16 -18.78
C VAL A 440 15.21 21.66 -18.51
N VAL A 441 14.07 22.24 -18.15
CA VAL A 441 13.96 23.66 -17.82
C VAL A 441 14.20 23.87 -16.33
N LYS A 442 15.26 24.62 -16.02
CA LYS A 442 15.65 24.90 -14.64
C LYS A 442 15.06 26.22 -14.16
N VAL A 443 14.34 26.20 -13.04
CA VAL A 443 13.71 27.37 -12.41
C VAL A 443 14.14 27.51 -10.95
N ALA A 444 14.46 28.74 -10.55
CA ALA A 444 14.95 29.02 -9.20
C ALA A 444 13.83 29.36 -8.22
N ASP A 445 12.78 30.04 -8.70
CA ASP A 445 11.69 30.60 -7.90
C ASP A 445 10.40 30.70 -8.71
N ILE A 446 9.29 31.00 -8.03
CA ILE A 446 7.97 31.17 -8.67
C ILE A 446 7.95 32.32 -9.69
N PRO A 447 8.55 33.51 -9.45
CA PRO A 447 8.61 34.54 -10.48
C PRO A 447 9.33 34.11 -11.77
N SER A 448 10.41 33.34 -11.68
CA SER A 448 11.11 32.80 -12.87
C SER A 448 10.28 31.74 -13.58
N LEU A 449 9.57 30.86 -12.84
CA LEU A 449 8.62 29.91 -13.41
C LEU A 449 7.52 30.63 -14.21
N VAL A 450 6.89 31.65 -13.63
CA VAL A 450 5.80 32.42 -14.26
C VAL A 450 6.28 33.09 -15.54
N ARG A 451 7.48 33.69 -15.52
CA ARG A 451 8.07 34.28 -16.74
C ARG A 451 8.34 33.27 -17.83
N SER A 452 8.78 32.08 -17.46
CA SER A 452 9.13 31.01 -18.41
C SER A 452 7.91 30.30 -19.00
N LEU A 453 6.84 30.14 -18.23
CA LEU A 453 5.68 29.31 -18.60
C LEU A 453 4.49 30.15 -19.12
N PHE A 454 4.21 31.33 -18.51
CA PHE A 454 2.99 32.11 -18.75
C PHE A 454 3.24 33.46 -19.50
N ARG A 455 4.48 33.84 -19.76
CA ARG A 455 4.81 34.96 -20.61
C ARG A 455 5.34 34.41 -21.94
N GLN A 456 4.48 34.39 -22.93
CA GLN A 456 4.85 34.40 -24.35
C GLN A 456 4.93 35.83 -24.86
#